data_87ebdcd289b8039906ca8754dc1c8c7d
#
_entry.id   87ebdcd289b8039906ca8754dc1c8c7d
#
_cell.length_a   1.000
_cell.length_b   1.000
_cell.length_c   1.000
_cell.angle_alpha   90.00
_cell.angle_beta   90.00
_cell.angle_gamma   90.00
#
_symmetry.space_group_name_H-M   'P 1'
#
loop_
_entity.id
_entity.type
_entity.pdbx_description
1 polymer ?
#
loop_
_entity_poly.entity_id
_entity_poly.type
_entity_poly.pdbx_seq_one_letter_code
_entity_poly.pdbx_strand_id
1 'polypeptide(L)'
;MPGSPDEPVPNNRPEEISMTDKHTGACFCGAVTIEVTGKPEAMGYCHCSSCRSWSAGPVNAFTLWKPENVTVTKGREFLGRFKKTEKSDRQFCTKCGGHIMTDHPTFGLTDVYAATIPSVAFAPGVHVNYSETVLRMKDGLPKLQDFPAELGGSGVVVPE
;
A
#
# COMPACT_ATOMS: atom_id res chain seq x y z
N MET A 1 25.44 -20.89 -33.30
CA MET A 1 24.09 -20.88 -33.90
C MET A 1 23.36 -19.69 -33.33
N PRO A 2 23.00 -18.67 -34.09
CA PRO A 2 22.21 -17.56 -33.57
C PRO A 2 20.73 -18.01 -33.44
N GLY A 3 20.12 -17.73 -32.29
CA GLY A 3 18.72 -18.04 -32.01
C GLY A 3 17.77 -17.31 -32.94
N SER A 4 16.64 -17.96 -33.25
CA SER A 4 15.58 -17.45 -34.13
C SER A 4 14.96 -16.14 -33.62
N PRO A 5 14.64 -15.20 -34.52
CA PRO A 5 14.13 -13.87 -34.15
C PRO A 5 12.61 -13.80 -33.89
N ASP A 6 11.93 -14.90 -33.62
CA ASP A 6 10.46 -14.97 -33.54
C ASP A 6 9.90 -15.61 -32.23
N GLU A 7 10.59 -15.41 -31.09
CA GLU A 7 9.87 -15.67 -29.85
C GLU A 7 9.03 -14.42 -29.47
N PRO A 8 7.69 -14.57 -29.32
CA PRO A 8 6.85 -13.44 -28.92
C PRO A 8 7.25 -13.00 -27.51
N VAL A 9 7.63 -11.74 -27.37
CA VAL A 9 7.86 -11.09 -26.09
C VAL A 9 6.59 -11.27 -25.25
N PRO A 10 6.68 -11.85 -24.02
CA PRO A 10 5.48 -12.01 -23.20
C PRO A 10 4.86 -10.64 -22.97
N ASN A 11 3.58 -10.53 -23.31
CA ASN A 11 2.80 -9.32 -23.14
C ASN A 11 2.59 -9.06 -21.64
N ASN A 12 3.52 -8.36 -21.03
CA ASN A 12 3.53 -8.04 -19.61
C ASN A 12 2.62 -6.83 -19.32
N ARG A 13 1.39 -6.84 -19.87
CA ARG A 13 0.36 -5.92 -19.39
C ARG A 13 -0.05 -6.40 -18.00
N PRO A 14 -0.06 -5.53 -16.99
CA PRO A 14 -0.64 -5.89 -15.71
C PRO A 14 -2.10 -6.33 -15.95
N GLU A 15 -2.45 -7.54 -15.49
CA GLU A 15 -3.82 -8.02 -15.56
C GLU A 15 -4.72 -7.00 -14.84
N GLU A 16 -5.80 -6.61 -15.50
CA GLU A 16 -6.73 -5.62 -14.98
C GLU A 16 -7.50 -6.24 -13.81
N ILE A 17 -7.26 -5.74 -12.59
CA ILE A 17 -7.92 -6.24 -11.36
C ILE A 17 -9.44 -6.09 -11.52
N SER A 18 -10.17 -7.21 -11.44
CA SER A 18 -11.64 -7.21 -11.46
C SER A 18 -12.22 -6.85 -10.08
N MET A 19 -13.46 -6.36 -10.07
CA MET A 19 -14.19 -6.06 -8.82
C MET A 19 -14.51 -7.31 -7.97
N THR A 20 -14.37 -8.51 -8.54
CA THR A 20 -14.61 -9.80 -7.87
C THR A 20 -13.33 -10.54 -7.51
N ASP A 21 -12.17 -10.03 -7.91
CA ASP A 21 -10.90 -10.67 -7.64
C ASP A 21 -10.62 -10.67 -6.13
N LYS A 22 -10.06 -11.78 -5.69
CA LYS A 22 -9.65 -11.99 -4.29
C LYS A 22 -8.16 -12.21 -4.23
N HIS A 23 -7.51 -11.48 -3.35
CA HIS A 23 -6.08 -11.58 -3.13
C HIS A 23 -5.81 -11.86 -1.66
N THR A 24 -4.95 -12.81 -1.40
CA THR A 24 -4.56 -13.19 -0.03
C THR A 24 -3.21 -12.59 0.31
N GLY A 25 -3.13 -12.03 1.49
CA GLY A 25 -1.90 -11.51 2.08
C GLY A 25 -1.59 -12.12 3.43
N ALA A 26 -0.39 -11.89 3.93
CA ALA A 26 0.03 -12.40 5.23
C ALA A 26 1.08 -11.51 5.89
N CYS A 27 1.19 -11.60 7.21
CA CYS A 27 2.34 -11.08 7.94
C CYS A 27 3.59 -11.91 7.62
N PHE A 28 4.76 -11.41 8.03
CA PHE A 28 6.05 -12.03 7.72
C PHE A 28 6.15 -13.52 8.11
N CYS A 29 5.58 -13.92 9.26
CA CYS A 29 5.61 -15.33 9.71
C CYS A 29 4.39 -16.16 9.27
N GLY A 30 3.41 -15.58 8.57
CA GLY A 30 2.20 -16.26 8.14
C GLY A 30 1.16 -16.55 9.24
N ALA A 31 1.39 -16.09 10.48
CA ALA A 31 0.44 -16.33 11.59
C ALA A 31 -0.86 -15.53 11.41
N VAL A 32 -0.79 -14.35 10.82
CA VAL A 32 -1.95 -13.53 10.44
C VAL A 32 -2.08 -13.54 8.94
N THR A 33 -3.26 -13.87 8.42
CA THR A 33 -3.58 -13.78 7.00
C THR A 33 -4.77 -12.87 6.78
N ILE A 34 -4.76 -12.17 5.66
CA ILE A 34 -5.81 -11.25 5.22
C ILE A 34 -6.25 -11.61 3.81
N GLU A 35 -7.46 -11.23 3.48
CA GLU A 35 -7.99 -11.24 2.12
C GLU A 35 -8.44 -9.82 1.77
N VAL A 36 -8.09 -9.36 0.58
CA VAL A 36 -8.67 -8.16 -0.03
C VAL A 36 -9.51 -8.56 -1.24
N THR A 37 -10.62 -7.85 -1.47
CA THR A 37 -11.54 -8.14 -2.58
C THR A 37 -11.73 -6.91 -3.46
N GLY A 38 -11.74 -7.10 -4.77
CA GLY A 38 -11.96 -6.05 -5.74
C GLY A 38 -10.71 -5.22 -6.05
N LYS A 39 -10.91 -3.94 -6.29
CA LYS A 39 -9.83 -2.99 -6.64
C LYS A 39 -9.52 -2.07 -5.47
N PRO A 40 -8.25 -1.70 -5.25
CA PRO A 40 -7.94 -0.61 -4.34
C PRO A 40 -8.45 0.73 -4.90
N GLU A 41 -8.83 1.64 -4.01
CA GLU A 41 -9.25 3.00 -4.34
C GLU A 41 -8.06 3.83 -4.85
N ALA A 42 -6.87 3.57 -4.32
CA ALA A 42 -5.62 4.18 -4.76
C ALA A 42 -4.40 3.33 -4.37
N MET A 43 -3.33 3.49 -5.13
CA MET A 43 -2.01 2.96 -4.80
C MET A 43 -0.97 4.07 -4.93
N GLY A 44 0.05 4.05 -4.10
CA GLY A 44 1.10 5.05 -4.17
C GLY A 44 2.18 4.90 -3.10
N TYR A 45 2.93 5.97 -2.94
CA TYR A 45 4.02 6.05 -1.98
C TYR A 45 3.77 7.18 -0.97
N CYS A 46 3.87 6.86 0.32
CA CYS A 46 3.80 7.85 1.39
C CYS A 46 5.20 8.13 1.95
N HIS A 47 5.59 9.41 1.95
CA HIS A 47 6.90 9.87 2.41
C HIS A 47 6.88 10.48 3.82
N CYS A 48 5.72 10.53 4.50
CA CYS A 48 5.63 11.18 5.80
C CYS A 48 6.54 10.51 6.84
N SER A 49 7.10 11.31 7.74
CA SER A 49 7.97 10.86 8.83
C SER A 49 7.33 9.79 9.70
N SER A 50 6.01 9.87 9.90
CA SER A 50 5.26 8.90 10.70
C SER A 50 5.22 7.51 10.05
N CYS A 51 4.95 7.43 8.74
CA CYS A 51 4.95 6.14 8.01
C CYS A 51 6.36 5.58 7.89
N ARG A 52 7.36 6.44 7.62
CA ARG A 52 8.77 6.01 7.56
C ARG A 52 9.27 5.47 8.89
N SER A 53 8.94 6.14 9.99
CA SER A 53 9.31 5.69 11.34
C SER A 53 8.62 4.38 11.70
N TRP A 54 7.33 4.22 11.36
CA TRP A 54 6.58 3.00 11.61
C TRP A 54 7.11 1.81 10.83
N SER A 55 7.35 1.97 9.54
CA SER A 55 7.82 0.89 8.67
C SER A 55 9.33 0.70 8.66
N ALA A 56 10.08 1.53 9.42
CA ALA A 56 11.55 1.53 9.44
C ALA A 56 12.17 1.59 8.04
N GLY A 57 11.54 2.34 7.14
CA GLY A 57 11.96 2.45 5.75
C GLY A 57 11.94 3.89 5.24
N PRO A 58 12.60 4.19 4.11
CA PRO A 58 12.68 5.54 3.56
C PRO A 58 11.36 6.01 2.92
N VAL A 59 10.48 5.09 2.57
CA VAL A 59 9.17 5.32 1.94
C VAL A 59 8.25 4.14 2.25
N ASN A 60 6.95 4.37 2.27
CA ASN A 60 5.94 3.31 2.44
C ASN A 60 5.09 3.18 1.17
N ALA A 61 5.03 1.96 0.62
CA ALA A 61 4.16 1.63 -0.50
C ALA A 61 2.79 1.22 0.03
N PHE A 62 1.76 1.99 -0.30
CA PHE A 62 0.40 1.79 0.18
C PHE A 62 -0.56 1.30 -0.90
N THR A 63 -1.58 0.56 -0.47
CA THR A 63 -2.78 0.26 -1.25
C THR A 63 -4.00 0.58 -0.38
N LEU A 64 -4.82 1.53 -0.83
CA LEU A 64 -6.00 1.97 -0.08
C LEU A 64 -7.24 1.18 -0.51
N TRP A 65 -7.94 0.63 0.45
CA TRP A 65 -9.13 -0.19 0.25
C TRP A 65 -10.30 0.33 1.07
N LYS A 66 -11.53 0.08 0.61
CA LYS A 66 -12.69 0.22 1.48
C LYS A 66 -12.59 -0.82 2.60
N PRO A 67 -12.90 -0.48 3.86
CA PRO A 67 -12.76 -1.41 4.98
C PRO A 67 -13.53 -2.73 4.81
N GLU A 68 -14.69 -2.69 4.16
CA GLU A 68 -15.50 -3.87 3.86
C GLU A 68 -14.84 -4.85 2.89
N ASN A 69 -13.84 -4.38 2.14
CA ASN A 69 -13.07 -5.19 1.20
C ASN A 69 -11.81 -5.82 1.82
N VAL A 70 -11.57 -5.59 3.11
CA VAL A 70 -10.40 -6.12 3.83
C VAL A 70 -10.85 -7.01 4.96
N THR A 71 -10.46 -8.28 4.94
CA THR A 71 -10.85 -9.26 5.95
C THR A 71 -9.63 -9.97 6.52
N VAL A 72 -9.56 -10.05 7.86
CA VAL A 72 -8.59 -10.93 8.53
C VAL A 72 -9.17 -12.35 8.54
N THR A 73 -8.57 -13.24 7.76
CA THR A 73 -9.06 -14.61 7.54
C THR A 73 -8.49 -15.62 8.52
N LYS A 74 -7.32 -15.30 9.13
CA LYS A 74 -6.66 -16.17 10.12
C LYS A 74 -5.83 -15.34 11.10
N GLY A 75 -5.71 -15.82 12.33
CA GLY A 75 -4.78 -15.27 13.32
C GLY A 75 -5.20 -13.92 13.88
N ARG A 76 -6.51 -13.63 13.93
CA ARG A 76 -7.03 -12.37 14.50
C ARG A 76 -6.56 -12.15 15.93
N GLU A 77 -6.35 -13.21 16.70
CA GLU A 77 -5.82 -13.19 18.07
C GLU A 77 -4.36 -12.69 18.15
N PHE A 78 -3.63 -12.74 17.03
CA PHE A 78 -2.26 -12.23 16.92
C PHE A 78 -2.18 -10.85 16.28
N LEU A 79 -3.31 -10.23 15.98
CA LEU A 79 -3.35 -8.90 15.40
C LEU A 79 -3.26 -7.84 16.51
N GLY A 80 -2.05 -7.28 16.68
CA GLY A 80 -1.82 -6.13 17.54
C GLY A 80 -2.25 -4.82 16.87
N ARG A 81 -2.63 -3.84 17.68
CA ARG A 81 -3.05 -2.50 17.21
C ARG A 81 -2.33 -1.41 17.98
N PHE A 82 -1.96 -0.34 17.29
CA PHE A 82 -1.35 0.83 17.89
C PHE A 82 -1.87 2.12 17.27
N LYS A 83 -2.56 2.90 18.09
CA LYS A 83 -3.04 4.25 17.74
C LYS A 83 -2.10 5.30 18.33
N LYS A 84 -1.25 5.89 17.49
CA LYS A 84 -0.49 7.07 17.90
C LYS A 84 -1.36 8.33 17.84
N THR A 85 -2.32 8.38 16.91
CA THR A 85 -3.28 9.47 16.72
C THR A 85 -4.64 8.87 16.34
N GLU A 86 -5.70 9.68 16.42
CA GLU A 86 -7.04 9.27 15.98
C GLU A 86 -7.15 9.04 14.45
N LYS A 87 -6.14 9.50 13.70
CA LYS A 87 -6.12 9.39 12.22
C LYS A 87 -5.58 8.07 11.70
N SER A 88 -4.91 7.28 12.55
CA SER A 88 -4.20 6.07 12.10
C SER A 88 -4.20 5.01 13.18
N ASP A 89 -4.83 3.88 12.88
CA ASP A 89 -4.81 2.68 13.73
C ASP A 89 -3.97 1.61 13.04
N ARG A 90 -2.72 1.50 13.46
CA ARG A 90 -1.71 0.63 12.85
C ARG A 90 -1.83 -0.79 13.36
N GLN A 91 -1.80 -1.75 12.44
CA GLN A 91 -2.01 -3.16 12.76
C GLN A 91 -0.80 -4.00 12.33
N PHE A 92 -0.39 -4.89 13.23
CA PHE A 92 0.81 -5.69 13.08
C PHE A 92 0.64 -7.08 13.72
N CYS A 93 1.45 -8.02 13.33
CA CYS A 93 1.47 -9.34 13.93
C CYS A 93 2.25 -9.31 15.27
N THR A 94 1.63 -9.71 16.37
CA THR A 94 2.29 -9.78 17.69
C THR A 94 3.32 -10.89 17.81
N LYS A 95 3.31 -11.89 16.90
CA LYS A 95 4.30 -12.98 16.89
C LYS A 95 5.61 -12.59 16.23
N CYS A 96 5.57 -11.84 15.12
CA CYS A 96 6.78 -11.52 14.35
C CYS A 96 7.06 -10.01 14.25
N GLY A 97 6.14 -9.15 14.71
CA GLY A 97 6.25 -7.71 14.56
C GLY A 97 5.99 -7.20 13.13
N GLY A 98 5.72 -8.09 12.17
CA GLY A 98 5.47 -7.71 10.78
C GLY A 98 4.23 -6.81 10.67
N HIS A 99 4.38 -5.65 10.01
CA HIS A 99 3.30 -4.70 9.77
C HIS A 99 2.39 -5.22 8.65
N ILE A 100 1.08 -4.99 8.79
CA ILE A 100 0.09 -5.56 7.86
C ILE A 100 -0.71 -4.46 7.19
N MET A 101 -1.35 -3.59 7.98
CA MET A 101 -2.25 -2.56 7.49
C MET A 101 -2.42 -1.42 8.49
N THR A 102 -3.03 -0.34 8.05
CA THR A 102 -3.40 0.80 8.88
C THR A 102 -4.81 1.25 8.53
N ASP A 103 -5.72 1.27 9.50
CA ASP A 103 -7.02 1.91 9.32
C ASP A 103 -6.87 3.42 9.43
N HIS A 104 -7.48 4.14 8.49
CA HIS A 104 -7.57 5.59 8.44
C HIS A 104 -9.03 6.04 8.61
N PRO A 105 -9.54 6.13 9.85
CA PRO A 105 -10.97 6.42 10.09
C PRO A 105 -11.44 7.74 9.48
N THR A 106 -10.57 8.75 9.43
CA THR A 106 -10.90 10.06 8.86
C THR A 106 -11.09 10.02 7.34
N PHE A 107 -10.53 9.03 6.66
CA PHE A 107 -10.69 8.83 5.22
C PHE A 107 -11.70 7.74 4.89
N GLY A 108 -12.11 6.93 5.89
CA GLY A 108 -12.94 5.75 5.67
C GLY A 108 -12.24 4.68 4.83
N LEU A 109 -10.91 4.57 4.92
CA LEU A 109 -10.09 3.67 4.13
C LEU A 109 -9.12 2.88 5.02
N THR A 110 -8.78 1.68 4.56
CA THR A 110 -7.72 0.84 5.13
C THR A 110 -6.55 0.78 4.15
N ASP A 111 -5.38 1.21 4.61
CA ASP A 111 -4.10 1.02 3.89
C ASP A 111 -3.59 -0.39 4.18
N VAL A 112 -3.61 -1.26 3.18
CA VAL A 112 -2.91 -2.56 3.22
C VAL A 112 -1.56 -2.38 2.56
N TYR A 113 -0.48 -2.68 3.27
CA TYR A 113 0.87 -2.48 2.73
C TYR A 113 1.11 -3.38 1.52
N ALA A 114 1.56 -2.80 0.40
CA ALA A 114 1.71 -3.51 -0.86
C ALA A 114 2.53 -4.80 -0.74
N ALA A 115 3.57 -4.79 0.09
CA ALA A 115 4.43 -5.94 0.32
C ALA A 115 3.73 -7.13 1.01
N THR A 116 2.60 -6.92 1.68
CA THR A 116 1.87 -7.98 2.39
C THR A 116 0.84 -8.70 1.52
N ILE A 117 0.54 -8.17 0.34
CA ILE A 117 -0.39 -8.74 -0.65
C ILE A 117 0.28 -8.88 -2.03
N PRO A 118 1.32 -9.70 -2.17
CA PRO A 118 2.16 -9.74 -3.37
C PRO A 118 1.44 -10.18 -4.66
N SER A 119 0.25 -10.77 -4.54
CA SER A 119 -0.59 -11.14 -5.69
C SER A 119 -1.34 -9.95 -6.30
N VAL A 120 -1.43 -8.82 -5.61
CA VAL A 120 -1.95 -7.58 -6.19
C VAL A 120 -0.85 -6.91 -6.99
N ALA A 121 -1.08 -6.68 -8.29
CA ALA A 121 -0.16 -5.92 -9.13
C ALA A 121 -0.08 -4.48 -8.60
N PHE A 122 1.04 -4.12 -7.98
CA PHE A 122 1.23 -2.77 -7.45
C PHE A 122 1.51 -1.78 -8.59
N ALA A 123 0.55 -0.91 -8.85
CA ALA A 123 0.62 0.12 -9.88
C ALA A 123 0.43 1.51 -9.23
N PRO A 124 1.50 2.09 -8.65
CA PRO A 124 1.40 3.37 -7.97
C PRO A 124 1.03 4.50 -8.92
N GLY A 125 0.13 5.37 -8.50
CA GLY A 125 -0.30 6.54 -9.28
C GLY A 125 0.15 7.88 -8.71
N VAL A 126 0.72 7.91 -7.49
CA VAL A 126 0.99 9.16 -6.78
C VAL A 126 2.00 8.98 -5.65
N HIS A 127 2.73 10.05 -5.35
CA HIS A 127 3.46 10.21 -4.09
C HIS A 127 2.74 11.23 -3.22
N VAL A 128 2.55 10.91 -1.94
CA VAL A 128 1.96 11.84 -0.95
C VAL A 128 2.97 12.18 0.14
N ASN A 129 2.79 13.36 0.76
CA ASN A 129 3.71 13.94 1.75
C ASN A 129 5.15 14.05 1.23
N TYR A 130 5.32 14.40 -0.03
CA TYR A 130 6.63 14.44 -0.67
C TYR A 130 7.53 15.55 -0.10
N SER A 131 6.96 16.57 0.54
CA SER A 131 7.73 17.59 1.28
C SER A 131 8.57 17.00 2.43
N GLU A 132 8.20 15.82 2.94
CA GLU A 132 8.93 15.10 4.00
C GLU A 132 9.88 14.02 3.46
N THR A 133 10.07 13.94 2.13
CA THR A 133 10.86 12.85 1.52
C THR A 133 12.33 12.88 1.95
N VAL A 134 12.89 11.72 2.22
CA VAL A 134 14.32 11.48 2.42
C VAL A 134 14.92 10.66 1.27
N LEU A 135 14.07 10.18 0.37
CA LEU A 135 14.44 9.44 -0.84
C LEU A 135 13.72 10.05 -2.04
N ARG A 136 14.43 10.80 -2.86
CA ARG A 136 13.87 11.36 -4.08
C ARG A 136 13.70 10.26 -5.13
N MET A 137 12.50 10.19 -5.71
CA MET A 137 12.14 9.21 -6.73
C MET A 137 11.75 9.93 -8.02
N LYS A 138 12.51 9.67 -9.09
CA LYS A 138 12.28 10.21 -10.43
C LYS A 138 11.62 9.16 -11.30
N ASP A 139 10.30 9.07 -11.22
CA ASP A 139 9.50 8.04 -11.88
C ASP A 139 8.36 8.61 -12.73
N GLY A 140 8.26 9.95 -12.82
CA GLY A 140 7.24 10.63 -13.60
C GLY A 140 5.84 10.68 -12.94
N LEU A 141 5.69 10.08 -11.76
CA LEU A 141 4.42 10.15 -11.02
C LEU A 141 4.26 11.52 -10.34
N PRO A 142 3.01 12.00 -10.16
CA PRO A 142 2.76 13.21 -9.41
C PRO A 142 3.32 13.14 -7.97
N LYS A 143 4.02 14.19 -7.56
CA LYS A 143 4.57 14.35 -6.21
C LYS A 143 3.72 15.40 -5.48
N LEU A 144 2.80 14.97 -4.62
CA LEU A 144 2.01 15.88 -3.81
C LEU A 144 2.80 16.35 -2.59
N GLN A 145 2.78 17.65 -2.35
CA GLN A 145 3.41 18.25 -1.17
C GLN A 145 2.96 17.54 0.11
N ASP A 146 1.64 17.34 0.23
CA ASP A 146 0.97 16.64 1.32
C ASP A 146 -0.02 15.61 0.76
N PHE A 147 -1.33 15.82 0.89
CA PHE A 147 -2.39 14.94 0.39
C PHE A 147 -3.16 15.56 -0.78
N PRO A 148 -3.94 14.74 -1.53
CA PRO A 148 -4.94 15.25 -2.46
C PRO A 148 -5.94 16.18 -1.76
N ALA A 149 -6.43 17.17 -2.50
CA ALA A 149 -7.38 18.15 -1.96
C ALA A 149 -8.69 17.49 -1.48
N GLU A 150 -9.17 16.47 -2.16
CA GLU A 150 -10.36 15.70 -1.82
C GLU A 150 -10.22 14.90 -0.50
N LEU A 151 -9.00 14.69 -0.04
CA LEU A 151 -8.69 14.06 1.26
C LEU A 151 -8.27 15.09 2.32
N GLY A 152 -8.51 16.39 2.05
CA GLY A 152 -8.23 17.49 2.97
C GLY A 152 -6.79 18.00 2.94
N GLY A 153 -6.02 17.65 1.91
CA GLY A 153 -4.70 18.19 1.66
C GLY A 153 -4.72 19.47 0.80
N SER A 154 -3.52 19.94 0.43
CA SER A 154 -3.38 21.11 -0.45
C SER A 154 -3.60 20.80 -1.93
N GLY A 155 -3.38 19.54 -2.33
CA GLY A 155 -3.36 19.13 -3.73
C GLY A 155 -2.18 19.73 -4.53
N VAL A 156 -1.23 20.37 -3.87
CA VAL A 156 -0.09 21.03 -4.54
C VAL A 156 0.90 19.99 -5.02
N VAL A 157 1.21 20.03 -6.31
CA VAL A 157 2.26 19.20 -6.93
C VAL A 157 3.59 19.93 -6.81
N VAL A 158 4.62 19.20 -6.36
CA VAL A 158 5.99 19.72 -6.23
C VAL A 158 6.92 18.99 -7.21
N PRO A 159 8.09 19.58 -7.58
CA PRO A 159 9.06 18.92 -8.46
C PRO A 159 9.64 17.64 -7.85
N GLU A 160 10.08 16.74 -8.76
CA GLU A 160 10.82 15.52 -8.40
C GLU A 160 12.19 15.80 -7.78
#